data_ca53febde0a12f1a9d3f4f19b0c33fa5
#
_entry.id   ca53febde0a12f1a9d3f4f19b0c33fa5
#
_cell.length_a   1.000
_cell.length_b   1.000
_cell.length_c   1.000
_cell.angle_alpha   90.00
_cell.angle_beta   90.00
_cell.angle_gamma   90.00
#
_symmetry.space_group_name_H-M   'P 1'
#
loop_
_entity.id
_entity.type
_entity.pdbx_description
1 polymer ?
#
loop_
_entity_poly.entity_id
_entity_poly.type
_entity_poly.pdbx_seq_one_letter_code
_entity_poly.pdbx_strand_id
1 'polypeptide(L)'
;PTDCATCHSQTAWAPTNFDHNSFYPLTGAHAAIANNCDACHNGNYTNTPNTCAGCHTPDYNQSANPNHTALAIPTDCASCHTTAGWETATFAIHDNYYPLNGAHAAIANDCAACHNGNYNTTPNTCAGCHTPDYNQTTDPNHVAQQFPTDCATCHSETSWIPSTFNHNSFYPLTGAHAAIANDCNICHNGNYMNTPNTCAGCHTPDYNTSANPNHTALAIPTDCESCHTTAGWEPATFAIHNNYYPLNGAHAAIANDCAACHNGNYANTPNTCAGC
;
A
#
# COMPACT_ATOMS: atom_id res chain seq x y z
N PRO A 1 -24.65 -56.28 -11.86
CA PRO A 1 -24.90 -56.69 -13.21
C PRO A 1 -24.23 -58.06 -13.47
N THR A 2 -24.92 -58.92 -14.21
CA THR A 2 -24.41 -60.25 -14.63
C THR A 2 -23.70 -60.16 -15.99
N ASP A 3 -23.70 -59.03 -16.62
CA ASP A 3 -22.98 -58.77 -17.86
C ASP A 3 -21.56 -58.26 -17.56
N CYS A 4 -20.59 -59.18 -17.60
CA CYS A 4 -19.18 -58.88 -17.30
C CYS A 4 -18.56 -57.97 -18.36
N ALA A 5 -19.08 -57.96 -19.59
CA ALA A 5 -18.56 -57.15 -20.69
C ALA A 5 -18.81 -55.64 -20.51
N THR A 6 -19.73 -55.27 -19.64
CA THR A 6 -19.97 -53.86 -19.27
C THR A 6 -18.79 -53.24 -18.55
N CYS A 7 -18.00 -54.05 -17.82
CA CYS A 7 -16.87 -53.56 -17.00
C CYS A 7 -15.54 -54.13 -17.42
N HIS A 8 -15.50 -55.26 -18.07
CA HIS A 8 -14.26 -55.99 -18.38
C HIS A 8 -14.11 -56.27 -19.86
N SER A 9 -12.88 -56.33 -20.34
CA SER A 9 -12.57 -56.68 -21.72
C SER A 9 -12.47 -58.22 -21.86
N GLN A 10 -12.55 -58.74 -23.09
CA GLN A 10 -12.32 -60.15 -23.36
C GLN A 10 -10.86 -60.57 -23.18
N THR A 11 -9.96 -59.62 -23.09
CA THR A 11 -8.52 -59.88 -23.01
C THR A 11 -7.98 -59.84 -21.60
N ALA A 12 -8.66 -59.12 -20.66
CA ALA A 12 -8.23 -58.98 -19.28
C ALA A 12 -9.37 -58.51 -18.38
N TRP A 13 -9.33 -58.98 -17.11
CA TRP A 13 -10.24 -58.53 -16.05
C TRP A 13 -9.84 -57.14 -15.50
N ALA A 14 -8.59 -56.80 -15.57
CA ALA A 14 -8.08 -55.48 -15.16
C ALA A 14 -7.12 -54.91 -16.23
N PRO A 15 -7.11 -53.61 -16.51
CA PRO A 15 -8.04 -52.61 -15.92
C PRO A 15 -9.48 -52.78 -16.41
N THR A 16 -10.44 -52.25 -15.66
CA THR A 16 -11.85 -52.19 -16.07
C THR A 16 -12.09 -51.09 -17.09
N ASN A 17 -13.10 -51.21 -17.95
CA ASN A 17 -13.52 -50.18 -18.91
C ASN A 17 -14.84 -49.51 -18.49
N PHE A 18 -15.23 -49.58 -17.23
CA PHE A 18 -16.42 -48.91 -16.78
C PHE A 18 -16.31 -47.40 -16.87
N ASP A 19 -17.17 -46.76 -17.64
CA ASP A 19 -17.20 -45.29 -17.78
C ASP A 19 -18.03 -44.65 -16.67
N HIS A 20 -17.32 -44.05 -15.70
CA HIS A 20 -17.93 -43.28 -14.61
C HIS A 20 -18.51 -41.95 -15.03
N ASN A 21 -18.19 -41.42 -16.23
CA ASN A 21 -18.55 -40.05 -16.61
C ASN A 21 -20.07 -39.80 -16.61
N SER A 22 -20.85 -40.86 -16.86
CA SER A 22 -22.29 -40.78 -16.81
C SER A 22 -22.90 -40.77 -15.40
N PHE A 23 -22.12 -41.08 -14.37
CA PHE A 23 -22.55 -41.20 -12.98
C PHE A 23 -21.83 -40.22 -12.05
N TYR A 24 -20.54 -40.28 -12.04
CA TYR A 24 -19.65 -39.40 -11.30
C TYR A 24 -18.31 -39.26 -12.03
N PRO A 25 -18.01 -38.12 -12.66
CA PRO A 25 -16.74 -37.93 -13.37
C PRO A 25 -15.54 -38.00 -12.42
N LEU A 26 -14.62 -38.90 -12.67
CA LEU A 26 -13.38 -39.05 -11.87
C LEU A 26 -12.32 -38.08 -12.41
N THR A 27 -12.39 -36.82 -11.95
CA THR A 27 -11.48 -35.75 -12.35
C THR A 27 -10.58 -35.29 -11.18
N GLY A 28 -9.53 -34.52 -11.47
CA GLY A 28 -8.62 -34.01 -10.45
C GLY A 28 -7.96 -35.13 -9.64
N ALA A 29 -7.99 -35.06 -8.32
CA ALA A 29 -7.41 -36.06 -7.42
C ALA A 29 -8.07 -37.43 -7.56
N HIS A 30 -9.38 -37.50 -7.92
CA HIS A 30 -10.09 -38.74 -8.12
C HIS A 30 -9.59 -39.53 -9.34
N ALA A 31 -9.01 -38.88 -10.33
CA ALA A 31 -8.44 -39.57 -11.49
C ALA A 31 -7.30 -40.52 -11.11
N ALA A 32 -6.56 -40.22 -10.05
CA ALA A 32 -5.45 -41.06 -9.59
C ALA A 32 -5.93 -42.41 -8.98
N ILE A 33 -7.19 -42.46 -8.53
CA ILE A 33 -7.79 -43.68 -7.91
C ILE A 33 -8.85 -44.31 -8.81
N ALA A 34 -9.00 -43.88 -10.06
CA ALA A 34 -10.03 -44.34 -10.99
C ALA A 34 -10.04 -45.85 -11.24
N ASN A 35 -8.89 -46.51 -11.09
CA ASN A 35 -8.77 -47.97 -11.24
C ASN A 35 -8.85 -48.73 -9.90
N ASN A 36 -9.04 -48.03 -8.79
CA ASN A 36 -9.25 -48.64 -7.48
C ASN A 36 -10.71 -48.48 -7.04
N CYS A 37 -11.56 -49.40 -7.49
CA CYS A 37 -12.99 -49.37 -7.22
C CYS A 37 -13.31 -49.33 -5.71
N ASP A 38 -12.52 -50.04 -4.93
CA ASP A 38 -12.75 -50.20 -3.48
C ASP A 38 -12.50 -48.89 -2.70
N ALA A 39 -11.69 -47.99 -3.25
CA ALA A 39 -11.42 -46.68 -2.64
C ALA A 39 -12.71 -45.86 -2.43
N CYS A 40 -13.71 -46.05 -3.30
CA CYS A 40 -14.98 -45.32 -3.24
C CYS A 40 -16.14 -46.25 -2.83
N HIS A 41 -16.17 -47.46 -3.38
CA HIS A 41 -17.32 -48.36 -3.22
C HIS A 41 -17.31 -49.19 -1.94
N ASN A 42 -16.14 -49.49 -1.39
CA ASN A 42 -15.97 -50.31 -0.17
C ASN A 42 -16.87 -51.56 -0.16
N GLY A 43 -16.92 -52.26 -1.30
CA GLY A 43 -17.73 -53.45 -1.53
C GLY A 43 -19.20 -53.20 -1.80
N ASN A 44 -19.71 -51.95 -1.77
CA ASN A 44 -21.10 -51.60 -2.06
C ASN A 44 -21.21 -50.72 -3.30
N TYR A 45 -21.49 -51.32 -4.43
CA TYR A 45 -21.55 -50.66 -5.72
C TYR A 45 -22.96 -50.08 -6.02
N THR A 46 -23.97 -50.29 -5.18
CA THR A 46 -25.36 -49.90 -5.44
C THR A 46 -25.73 -48.59 -4.78
N ASN A 47 -25.11 -48.29 -3.62
CA ASN A 47 -25.45 -47.11 -2.80
C ASN A 47 -24.27 -46.22 -2.50
N THR A 48 -23.28 -46.18 -3.36
CA THR A 48 -22.14 -45.25 -3.20
C THR A 48 -22.64 -43.82 -3.37
N PRO A 49 -22.38 -42.94 -2.41
CA PRO A 49 -22.74 -41.52 -2.58
C PRO A 49 -22.04 -40.89 -3.78
N ASN A 50 -22.70 -39.94 -4.39
CA ASN A 50 -22.17 -39.17 -5.54
C ASN A 50 -22.03 -37.66 -5.25
N THR A 51 -21.99 -37.30 -3.98
CA THR A 51 -21.74 -35.91 -3.53
C THR A 51 -20.45 -35.83 -2.72
N CYS A 52 -19.80 -34.66 -2.75
CA CYS A 52 -18.60 -34.44 -1.97
C CYS A 52 -18.78 -34.80 -0.49
N ALA A 53 -19.80 -34.24 0.14
CA ALA A 53 -20.11 -34.48 1.55
C ALA A 53 -20.47 -35.94 1.85
N GLY A 54 -21.07 -36.67 0.90
CA GLY A 54 -21.44 -38.07 1.09
C GLY A 54 -20.24 -38.96 1.33
N CYS A 55 -19.08 -38.63 0.74
CA CYS A 55 -17.83 -39.39 0.89
C CYS A 55 -16.90 -38.70 1.91
N HIS A 56 -16.84 -37.37 1.93
CA HIS A 56 -15.86 -36.60 2.68
C HIS A 56 -16.39 -35.98 3.98
N THR A 57 -17.51 -36.45 4.55
CA THR A 57 -17.98 -36.04 5.88
C THR A 57 -16.92 -36.18 6.98
N PRO A 58 -16.08 -37.24 7.03
CA PRO A 58 -15.01 -37.31 8.00
C PRO A 58 -13.99 -36.17 7.88
N ASP A 59 -13.61 -35.79 6.65
CA ASP A 59 -12.66 -34.71 6.39
C ASP A 59 -13.27 -33.34 6.79
N TYR A 60 -14.54 -33.15 6.45
CA TYR A 60 -15.30 -31.97 6.87
C TYR A 60 -15.36 -31.82 8.39
N ASN A 61 -15.61 -32.91 9.13
CA ASN A 61 -15.71 -32.91 10.59
C ASN A 61 -14.35 -32.69 11.28
N GLN A 62 -13.25 -33.07 10.62
CA GLN A 62 -11.89 -32.95 11.17
C GLN A 62 -11.18 -31.65 10.73
N SER A 63 -11.79 -30.89 9.85
CA SER A 63 -11.21 -29.62 9.41
C SER A 63 -10.95 -28.67 10.59
N ALA A 64 -9.80 -28.01 10.60
CA ALA A 64 -9.38 -27.15 11.71
C ALA A 64 -9.26 -25.67 11.28
N ASN A 65 -8.92 -25.40 10.03
CA ASN A 65 -8.72 -24.05 9.51
C ASN A 65 -9.27 -23.92 8.07
N PRO A 66 -10.50 -23.42 7.94
CA PRO A 66 -11.49 -23.15 8.99
C PRO A 66 -12.10 -24.42 9.60
N ASN A 67 -12.56 -24.35 10.84
CA ASN A 67 -13.32 -25.45 11.43
C ASN A 67 -14.75 -25.41 10.90
N HIS A 68 -15.06 -26.27 9.92
CA HIS A 68 -16.33 -26.27 9.18
C HIS A 68 -17.53 -26.51 10.07
N THR A 69 -17.44 -27.45 11.02
CA THR A 69 -18.54 -27.76 11.93
C THR A 69 -18.82 -26.67 12.95
N ALA A 70 -17.76 -26.11 13.56
CA ALA A 70 -17.90 -25.02 14.53
C ALA A 70 -18.48 -23.75 13.91
N LEU A 71 -18.20 -23.51 12.64
CA LEU A 71 -18.66 -22.32 11.89
C LEU A 71 -19.96 -22.58 11.12
N ALA A 72 -20.50 -23.78 11.21
CA ALA A 72 -21.69 -24.18 10.44
C ALA A 72 -21.56 -23.90 8.93
N ILE A 73 -20.36 -24.13 8.36
CA ILE A 73 -20.13 -23.94 6.92
C ILE A 73 -20.99 -24.93 6.15
N PRO A 74 -21.72 -24.51 5.11
CA PRO A 74 -22.53 -25.44 4.33
C PRO A 74 -21.72 -26.55 3.67
N THR A 75 -22.34 -27.72 3.48
CA THR A 75 -21.73 -28.88 2.81
C THR A 75 -21.74 -28.78 1.28
N ASP A 76 -22.01 -27.62 0.73
CA ASP A 76 -21.78 -27.30 -0.70
C ASP A 76 -20.28 -27.05 -0.93
N CYS A 77 -19.49 -28.10 -0.89
CA CYS A 77 -18.04 -28.04 -0.94
C CYS A 77 -17.52 -27.40 -2.25
N ALA A 78 -18.26 -27.57 -3.36
CA ALA A 78 -17.87 -27.08 -4.67
C ALA A 78 -17.88 -25.54 -4.77
N SER A 79 -18.54 -24.84 -3.86
CA SER A 79 -18.49 -23.38 -3.80
C SER A 79 -17.12 -22.83 -3.37
N CYS A 80 -16.31 -23.64 -2.70
CA CYS A 80 -15.00 -23.23 -2.20
C CYS A 80 -13.84 -24.13 -2.68
N HIS A 81 -14.11 -25.38 -2.96
CA HIS A 81 -13.11 -26.39 -3.31
C HIS A 81 -13.30 -26.92 -4.73
N THR A 82 -12.24 -27.47 -5.29
CA THR A 82 -12.27 -28.16 -6.58
C THR A 82 -11.91 -29.63 -6.42
N THR A 83 -12.15 -30.43 -7.45
CA THR A 83 -11.72 -31.83 -7.46
C THR A 83 -10.20 -32.02 -7.47
N ALA A 84 -9.42 -30.95 -7.63
CA ALA A 84 -7.96 -31.01 -7.57
C ALA A 84 -7.43 -31.25 -6.14
N GLY A 85 -8.17 -30.81 -5.13
CA GLY A 85 -7.82 -31.00 -3.72
C GLY A 85 -8.55 -30.04 -2.80
N TRP A 86 -8.30 -30.17 -1.52
CA TRP A 86 -8.84 -29.31 -0.47
C TRP A 86 -8.03 -28.01 -0.29
N GLU A 87 -6.76 -28.07 -0.60
CA GLU A 87 -5.88 -26.90 -0.57
C GLU A 87 -6.28 -25.88 -1.64
N THR A 88 -5.92 -24.63 -1.41
CA THR A 88 -6.32 -23.53 -2.28
C THR A 88 -7.84 -23.34 -2.39
N ALA A 89 -8.53 -23.41 -1.25
CA ALA A 89 -9.93 -23.06 -1.19
C ALA A 89 -10.14 -21.61 -1.67
N THR A 90 -11.18 -21.37 -2.48
CA THR A 90 -11.56 -20.05 -2.93
C THR A 90 -12.95 -19.70 -2.41
N PHE A 91 -13.12 -18.48 -1.92
CA PHE A 91 -14.41 -17.97 -1.53
C PHE A 91 -14.77 -16.77 -2.41
N ALA A 92 -15.29 -17.05 -3.59
CA ALA A 92 -15.49 -16.07 -4.66
C ALA A 92 -16.36 -14.86 -4.27
N ILE A 93 -17.21 -15.00 -3.23
CA ILE A 93 -18.04 -13.90 -2.75
C ILE A 93 -17.38 -13.06 -1.65
N HIS A 94 -16.11 -13.37 -1.28
CA HIS A 94 -15.38 -12.64 -0.24
C HIS A 94 -15.26 -11.15 -0.58
N ASP A 95 -15.09 -10.83 -1.86
CA ASP A 95 -14.98 -9.45 -2.34
C ASP A 95 -16.23 -8.61 -2.10
N ASN A 96 -17.40 -9.24 -1.89
CA ASN A 96 -18.60 -8.52 -1.50
C ASN A 96 -18.57 -8.02 -0.05
N TYR A 97 -17.68 -8.59 0.78
CA TYR A 97 -17.51 -8.23 2.19
C TYR A 97 -16.24 -7.42 2.42
N TYR A 98 -15.14 -7.89 1.90
CA TYR A 98 -13.85 -7.22 1.96
C TYR A 98 -12.98 -7.64 0.76
N PRO A 99 -12.75 -6.78 -0.23
CA PRO A 99 -11.88 -7.07 -1.36
C PRO A 99 -10.42 -7.26 -0.91
N LEU A 100 -9.80 -8.38 -1.29
CA LEU A 100 -8.40 -8.67 -0.97
C LEU A 100 -7.48 -8.12 -2.06
N ASN A 101 -7.27 -6.80 -2.03
CA ASN A 101 -6.42 -6.08 -2.97
C ASN A 101 -5.01 -5.82 -2.40
N GLY A 102 -4.12 -5.34 -3.26
CA GLY A 102 -2.78 -4.91 -2.87
C GLY A 102 -2.00 -6.00 -2.12
N ALA A 103 -1.50 -5.67 -0.93
CA ALA A 103 -0.76 -6.61 -0.09
C ALA A 103 -1.62 -7.77 0.43
N HIS A 104 -2.93 -7.55 0.61
CA HIS A 104 -3.85 -8.59 1.09
C HIS A 104 -4.05 -9.73 0.06
N ALA A 105 -3.87 -9.46 -1.23
CA ALA A 105 -3.96 -10.48 -2.26
C ALA A 105 -2.94 -11.63 -2.07
N ALA A 106 -1.79 -11.34 -1.47
CA ALA A 106 -0.76 -12.34 -1.21
C ALA A 106 -1.17 -13.37 -0.13
N ILE A 107 -2.12 -13.03 0.73
CA ILE A 107 -2.62 -13.87 1.82
C ILE A 107 -4.08 -14.32 1.59
N ALA A 108 -4.62 -14.14 0.39
CA ALA A 108 -6.01 -14.44 0.06
C ALA A 108 -6.41 -15.91 0.29
N ASN A 109 -5.46 -16.84 0.25
CA ASN A 109 -5.68 -18.26 0.48
C ASN A 109 -5.35 -18.70 1.92
N ASP A 110 -4.87 -17.79 2.76
CA ASP A 110 -4.64 -18.05 4.18
C ASP A 110 -5.73 -17.39 5.03
N CYS A 111 -6.84 -18.08 5.17
CA CYS A 111 -7.99 -17.59 5.92
C CYS A 111 -7.64 -17.22 7.37
N ALA A 112 -6.72 -17.94 7.99
CA ALA A 112 -6.32 -17.74 9.38
C ALA A 112 -5.55 -16.43 9.59
N ALA A 113 -4.86 -15.93 8.57
CA ALA A 113 -4.12 -14.66 8.64
C ALA A 113 -5.01 -13.49 9.06
N CYS A 114 -6.29 -13.52 8.67
CA CYS A 114 -7.25 -12.48 9.01
C CYS A 114 -8.25 -12.93 10.07
N HIS A 115 -8.77 -14.15 9.93
CA HIS A 115 -9.90 -14.59 10.75
C HIS A 115 -9.50 -15.12 12.13
N ASN A 116 -8.28 -15.63 12.26
CA ASN A 116 -7.76 -16.20 13.53
C ASN A 116 -8.77 -17.11 14.25
N GLY A 117 -9.48 -17.95 13.48
CA GLY A 117 -10.50 -18.87 13.97
C GLY A 117 -11.89 -18.26 14.23
N ASN A 118 -12.06 -16.96 14.04
CA ASN A 118 -13.36 -16.29 14.19
C ASN A 118 -13.81 -15.65 12.87
N TYR A 119 -14.62 -16.36 12.14
CA TYR A 119 -15.09 -15.97 10.81
C TYR A 119 -16.34 -15.06 10.83
N ASN A 120 -17.03 -14.96 11.98
CA ASN A 120 -18.29 -14.22 12.08
C ASN A 120 -18.12 -12.75 12.47
N THR A 121 -17.03 -12.40 13.14
CA THR A 121 -16.81 -11.05 13.69
C THR A 121 -15.47 -10.47 13.29
N THR A 122 -14.87 -10.95 12.21
CA THR A 122 -13.64 -10.35 11.68
C THR A 122 -13.92 -8.91 11.25
N PRO A 123 -13.15 -7.95 11.73
CA PRO A 123 -13.32 -6.56 11.29
C PRO A 123 -13.06 -6.42 9.79
N ASN A 124 -13.75 -5.47 9.16
CA ASN A 124 -13.59 -5.13 7.75
C ASN A 124 -13.05 -3.71 7.53
N THR A 125 -12.37 -3.17 8.52
CA THR A 125 -11.73 -1.84 8.44
C THR A 125 -10.23 -1.97 8.70
N CYS A 126 -9.44 -1.07 8.12
CA CYS A 126 -7.98 -1.04 8.33
C CYS A 126 -7.64 -1.03 9.83
N ALA A 127 -8.21 -0.11 10.58
CA ALA A 127 -7.98 0.01 12.02
C ALA A 127 -8.46 -1.20 12.82
N GLY A 128 -9.51 -1.89 12.37
CA GLY A 128 -10.01 -3.08 13.06
C GLY A 128 -8.99 -4.20 13.14
N CYS A 129 -8.15 -4.33 12.11
CA CYS A 129 -7.09 -5.34 12.06
C CYS A 129 -5.72 -4.76 12.47
N HIS A 130 -5.41 -3.52 12.06
CA HIS A 130 -4.09 -2.91 12.18
C HIS A 130 -3.95 -1.93 13.36
N THR A 131 -4.85 -1.95 14.35
CA THR A 131 -4.68 -1.15 15.59
C THR A 131 -3.35 -1.43 16.31
N PRO A 132 -2.84 -2.68 16.41
CA PRO A 132 -1.52 -2.91 16.98
C PRO A 132 -0.40 -2.19 16.22
N ASP A 133 -0.44 -2.18 14.89
CA ASP A 133 0.54 -1.50 14.06
C ASP A 133 0.45 0.02 14.26
N TYR A 134 -0.77 0.58 14.23
CA TYR A 134 -1.02 1.99 14.51
C TYR A 134 -0.44 2.42 15.87
N ASN A 135 -0.62 1.63 16.92
CA ASN A 135 -0.15 1.94 18.26
C ASN A 135 1.37 1.87 18.43
N GLN A 136 2.07 1.14 17.56
CA GLN A 136 3.51 0.94 17.63
C GLN A 136 4.30 1.89 16.73
N THR A 137 3.64 2.71 15.94
CA THR A 137 4.32 3.67 15.07
C THR A 137 5.11 4.70 15.87
N THR A 138 6.30 5.05 15.37
CA THR A 138 7.20 6.01 16.03
C THR A 138 7.46 7.25 15.19
N ASP A 139 7.42 7.16 13.86
CA ASP A 139 7.65 8.25 12.93
C ASP A 139 6.75 8.13 11.67
N PRO A 140 5.64 8.88 11.68
CA PRO A 140 5.06 9.64 12.78
C PRO A 140 4.46 8.75 13.88
N ASN A 141 4.51 9.18 15.13
CA ASN A 141 3.80 8.50 16.21
C ASN A 141 2.30 8.82 16.13
N HIS A 142 1.53 7.90 15.59
CA HIS A 142 0.11 8.13 15.30
C HIS A 142 -0.72 8.44 16.54
N VAL A 143 -0.47 7.74 17.64
CA VAL A 143 -1.19 7.93 18.91
C VAL A 143 -0.86 9.29 19.52
N ALA A 144 0.42 9.64 19.63
CA ALA A 144 0.85 10.90 20.23
C ALA A 144 0.37 12.12 19.42
N GLN A 145 0.29 11.98 18.10
CA GLN A 145 -0.21 13.04 17.21
C GLN A 145 -1.73 13.01 16.99
N GLN A 146 -2.42 12.07 17.61
CA GLN A 146 -3.87 11.92 17.50
C GLN A 146 -4.36 11.81 16.04
N PHE A 147 -3.61 11.09 15.21
CA PHE A 147 -4.02 10.88 13.82
C PHE A 147 -5.32 10.09 13.75
N PRO A 148 -6.19 10.39 12.79
CA PRO A 148 -7.42 9.62 12.61
C PRO A 148 -7.11 8.19 12.17
N THR A 149 -8.00 7.27 12.53
CA THR A 149 -7.91 5.86 12.12
C THR A 149 -8.45 5.60 10.71
N ASP A 150 -8.74 6.64 9.94
CA ASP A 150 -8.98 6.56 8.51
C ASP A 150 -7.64 6.44 7.77
N CYS A 151 -7.07 5.25 7.78
CA CYS A 151 -5.74 4.96 7.27
C CYS A 151 -5.60 5.24 5.77
N ALA A 152 -6.70 5.08 5.01
CA ALA A 152 -6.71 5.26 3.55
C ALA A 152 -6.45 6.70 3.11
N THR A 153 -6.60 7.68 4.00
CA THR A 153 -6.23 9.09 3.74
C THR A 153 -4.73 9.25 3.48
N CYS A 154 -3.91 8.41 4.10
CA CYS A 154 -2.44 8.52 4.04
C CYS A 154 -1.76 7.28 3.47
N HIS A 155 -2.41 6.14 3.47
CA HIS A 155 -1.83 4.86 3.07
C HIS A 155 -2.65 4.18 1.97
N SER A 156 -2.02 3.26 1.26
CA SER A 156 -2.69 2.41 0.27
C SER A 156 -2.75 0.97 0.76
N GLU A 157 -3.63 0.17 0.18
CA GLU A 157 -3.69 -1.28 0.45
C GLU A 157 -2.43 -2.04 -0.01
N THR A 158 -1.54 -1.39 -0.76
CA THR A 158 -0.31 -2.03 -1.26
C THR A 158 0.81 -1.95 -0.24
N SER A 159 0.92 -0.83 0.49
CA SER A 159 2.01 -0.59 1.44
C SER A 159 1.68 0.57 2.37
N TRP A 160 2.26 0.53 3.58
CA TRP A 160 2.26 1.64 4.52
C TRP A 160 3.22 2.76 4.09
N ILE A 161 4.31 2.41 3.41
CA ILE A 161 5.37 3.35 3.01
C ILE A 161 5.63 3.19 1.51
N PRO A 162 5.76 4.28 0.74
CA PRO A 162 5.57 5.68 1.16
C PRO A 162 4.10 6.02 1.44
N SER A 163 3.89 7.03 2.30
CA SER A 163 2.56 7.61 2.50
C SER A 163 2.07 8.30 1.23
N THR A 164 0.78 8.21 0.98
CA THR A 164 0.11 8.88 -0.15
C THR A 164 -0.51 10.22 0.21
N PHE A 165 -0.19 10.77 1.39
CA PHE A 165 -0.73 12.06 1.83
C PHE A 165 -0.38 13.20 0.85
N ASN A 166 -1.40 13.90 0.39
CA ASN A 166 -1.23 15.00 -0.55
C ASN A 166 -1.09 16.34 0.17
N HIS A 167 0.14 16.85 0.26
CA HIS A 167 0.45 18.15 0.86
C HIS A 167 -0.02 19.36 0.05
N ASN A 168 -0.41 19.18 -1.23
CA ASN A 168 -0.67 20.33 -2.13
C ASN A 168 -1.78 21.26 -1.65
N SER A 169 -2.70 20.77 -0.83
CA SER A 169 -3.77 21.58 -0.23
C SER A 169 -3.32 22.42 0.97
N PHE A 170 -2.14 22.12 1.53
CA PHE A 170 -1.61 22.75 2.74
C PHE A 170 -0.30 23.48 2.47
N TYR A 171 0.68 22.79 1.94
CA TYR A 171 1.97 23.32 1.52
C TYR A 171 2.51 22.49 0.35
N PRO A 172 2.53 22.99 -0.88
CA PRO A 172 3.03 22.27 -2.05
C PRO A 172 4.52 21.95 -1.92
N LEU A 173 4.88 20.66 -1.92
CA LEU A 173 6.26 20.20 -1.87
C LEU A 173 6.87 20.23 -3.27
N THR A 174 7.35 21.40 -3.69
CA THR A 174 7.95 21.63 -5.00
C THR A 174 9.43 22.00 -4.89
N GLY A 175 10.16 21.96 -6.02
CA GLY A 175 11.59 22.28 -6.04
C GLY A 175 12.41 21.38 -5.14
N ALA A 176 13.25 21.95 -4.27
CA ALA A 176 14.07 21.21 -3.33
C ALA A 176 13.25 20.38 -2.32
N HIS A 177 12.07 20.86 -1.94
CA HIS A 177 11.21 20.15 -1.00
C HIS A 177 10.65 18.84 -1.57
N ALA A 178 10.54 18.69 -2.89
CA ALA A 178 10.10 17.45 -3.51
C ALA A 178 11.01 16.26 -3.20
N ALA A 179 12.31 16.51 -3.01
CA ALA A 179 13.28 15.45 -2.70
C ALA A 179 13.10 14.85 -1.30
N ILE A 180 12.47 15.60 -0.39
CA ILE A 180 12.25 15.20 1.02
C ILE A 180 10.78 14.92 1.33
N ALA A 181 9.92 14.83 0.31
CA ALA A 181 8.47 14.71 0.45
C ALA A 181 8.02 13.45 1.20
N ASN A 182 8.84 12.42 1.23
CA ASN A 182 8.54 11.14 1.90
C ASN A 182 9.17 11.02 3.31
N ASP A 183 9.95 12.02 3.73
CA ASP A 183 10.51 12.08 5.07
C ASP A 183 9.78 13.15 5.90
N CYS A 184 8.70 12.72 6.51
CA CYS A 184 7.81 13.63 7.24
C CYS A 184 8.52 14.35 8.37
N ASN A 185 9.47 13.69 9.03
CA ASN A 185 10.11 14.21 10.24
C ASN A 185 11.05 15.38 9.98
N ILE A 186 11.61 15.51 8.76
CA ILE A 186 12.48 16.64 8.38
C ILE A 186 11.74 17.98 8.58
N CYS A 187 10.45 18.03 8.23
CA CYS A 187 9.65 19.25 8.36
C CYS A 187 8.88 19.31 9.68
N HIS A 188 8.30 18.19 10.07
CA HIS A 188 7.39 18.17 11.22
C HIS A 188 8.11 18.04 12.57
N ASN A 189 9.29 17.43 12.60
CA ASN A 189 10.09 17.23 13.83
C ASN A 189 9.25 16.69 15.00
N GLY A 190 8.36 15.71 14.70
CA GLY A 190 7.44 15.09 15.65
C GLY A 190 6.22 15.93 16.04
N ASN A 191 6.01 17.12 15.43
CA ASN A 191 4.83 17.96 15.66
C ASN A 191 4.06 18.22 14.36
N TYR A 192 3.11 17.37 14.07
CA TYR A 192 2.33 17.39 12.84
C TYR A 192 1.16 18.40 12.85
N MET A 193 0.78 18.89 14.06
CA MET A 193 -0.37 19.77 14.20
C MET A 193 -0.03 21.26 14.02
N ASN A 194 1.20 21.66 14.28
CA ASN A 194 1.62 23.05 14.30
C ASN A 194 2.89 23.32 13.49
N THR A 195 3.11 22.57 12.41
CA THR A 195 4.23 22.82 11.50
C THR A 195 3.99 24.13 10.77
N PRO A 196 4.97 25.07 10.76
CA PRO A 196 4.85 26.29 10.00
C PRO A 196 4.70 26.02 8.50
N ASN A 197 3.95 26.85 7.80
CA ASN A 197 3.73 26.76 6.35
C ASN A 197 4.28 27.96 5.58
N THR A 198 5.23 28.69 6.17
CA THR A 198 5.91 29.82 5.54
C THR A 198 7.41 29.58 5.47
N CYS A 199 8.08 30.16 4.47
CA CYS A 199 9.52 30.04 4.30
C CYS A 199 10.27 30.40 5.60
N ALA A 200 9.98 31.58 6.15
CA ALA A 200 10.61 32.06 7.37
C ALA A 200 10.29 31.20 8.60
N GLY A 201 9.09 30.56 8.65
CA GLY A 201 8.72 29.71 9.76
C GLY A 201 9.64 28.51 9.94
N CYS A 202 10.15 27.98 8.83
CA CYS A 202 11.09 26.83 8.83
C CYS A 202 12.54 27.32 8.73
N HIS A 203 12.82 28.33 7.93
CA HIS A 203 14.17 28.74 7.52
C HIS A 203 14.70 30.00 8.28
N THR A 204 14.12 30.34 9.44
CA THR A 204 14.66 31.43 10.29
C THR A 204 16.15 31.22 10.66
N PRO A 205 16.65 30.02 10.95
CA PRO A 205 18.08 29.81 11.18
C PRO A 205 18.93 30.17 9.97
N ASP A 206 18.52 29.81 8.76
CA ASP A 206 19.24 30.13 7.52
C ASP A 206 19.24 31.65 7.27
N TYR A 207 18.10 32.29 7.45
CA TYR A 207 17.96 33.74 7.36
C TYR A 207 18.91 34.45 8.35
N ASN A 208 19.01 34.01 9.59
CA ASN A 208 19.84 34.63 10.62
C ASN A 208 21.34 34.45 10.39
N THR A 209 21.74 33.38 9.71
CA THR A 209 23.14 33.04 9.45
C THR A 209 23.62 33.46 8.07
N SER A 210 22.72 34.02 7.23
CA SER A 210 23.10 34.52 5.92
C SER A 210 24.17 35.60 6.00
N ALA A 211 25.16 35.54 5.12
CA ALA A 211 26.32 36.44 5.14
C ALA A 211 26.37 37.40 3.93
N ASN A 212 25.88 36.97 2.79
CA ASN A 212 25.92 37.73 1.54
C ASN A 212 24.63 37.61 0.73
N PRO A 213 23.70 38.54 0.89
CA PRO A 213 23.66 39.66 1.85
C PRO A 213 23.37 39.16 3.28
N ASN A 214 23.84 39.90 4.28
CA ASN A 214 23.44 39.64 5.66
C ASN A 214 22.04 40.16 5.91
N HIS A 215 21.06 39.25 5.91
CA HIS A 215 19.65 39.59 5.95
C HIS A 215 19.25 40.34 7.23
N THR A 216 19.76 39.92 8.38
CA THR A 216 19.45 40.55 9.67
C THR A 216 20.09 41.94 9.81
N ALA A 217 21.37 42.08 9.43
CA ALA A 217 22.07 43.38 9.49
C ALA A 217 21.44 44.41 8.58
N LEU A 218 20.86 44.00 7.45
CA LEU A 218 20.24 44.85 6.45
C LEU A 218 18.72 45.02 6.64
N ALA A 219 18.18 44.37 7.67
CA ALA A 219 16.73 44.32 7.92
C ALA A 219 15.92 43.93 6.67
N ILE A 220 16.42 42.95 5.89
CA ILE A 220 15.71 42.43 4.72
C ILE A 220 14.42 41.74 5.19
N PRO A 221 13.26 42.05 4.57
CA PRO A 221 12.01 41.40 4.98
C PRO A 221 12.06 39.90 4.81
N THR A 222 11.27 39.18 5.63
CA THR A 222 11.12 37.70 5.59
C THR A 222 10.18 37.23 4.50
N ASP A 223 9.82 38.06 3.54
CA ASP A 223 9.15 37.72 2.30
C ASP A 223 10.16 37.11 1.33
N CYS A 224 10.53 35.89 1.59
CA CYS A 224 11.63 35.19 0.91
C CYS A 224 11.34 34.97 -0.59
N GLU A 225 10.07 34.80 -0.94
CA GLU A 225 9.61 34.54 -2.32
C GLU A 225 9.86 35.70 -3.28
N SER A 226 10.07 36.91 -2.73
CA SER A 226 10.45 38.08 -3.53
C SER A 226 11.81 37.91 -4.22
N CYS A 227 12.70 37.09 -3.66
CA CYS A 227 14.06 36.93 -4.13
C CYS A 227 14.44 35.47 -4.41
N HIS A 228 13.82 34.52 -3.72
CA HIS A 228 14.16 33.11 -3.79
C HIS A 228 13.00 32.27 -4.34
N THR A 229 13.30 31.06 -4.78
CA THR A 229 12.31 30.10 -5.26
C THR A 229 12.42 28.81 -4.47
N THR A 230 11.43 27.95 -4.56
CA THR A 230 11.48 26.61 -3.95
C THR A 230 12.57 25.71 -4.54
N ALA A 231 13.21 26.09 -5.65
CA ALA A 231 14.33 25.34 -6.22
C ALA A 231 15.62 25.47 -5.39
N GLY A 232 15.76 26.55 -4.63
CA GLY A 232 16.91 26.81 -3.76
C GLY A 232 17.08 28.30 -3.44
N TRP A 233 18.05 28.59 -2.59
CA TRP A 233 18.43 29.95 -2.21
C TRP A 233 19.21 30.67 -3.32
N GLU A 234 19.92 29.93 -4.12
CA GLU A 234 20.73 30.46 -5.25
C GLU A 234 20.24 29.93 -6.60
N PRO A 235 20.26 30.74 -7.66
CA PRO A 235 20.52 32.19 -7.60
C PRO A 235 19.32 32.98 -7.03
N ALA A 236 19.61 33.97 -6.17
CA ALA A 236 18.59 34.93 -5.75
C ALA A 236 18.30 35.91 -6.86
N THR A 237 17.03 36.34 -7.01
CA THR A 237 16.62 37.34 -7.96
C THR A 237 15.92 38.48 -7.23
N PHE A 238 16.26 39.72 -7.56
CA PHE A 238 15.58 40.89 -7.05
C PHE A 238 14.95 41.65 -8.23
N ALA A 239 13.79 41.20 -8.62
CA ALA A 239 13.13 41.67 -9.87
C ALA A 239 12.91 43.17 -9.94
N ILE A 240 12.76 43.85 -8.79
CA ILE A 240 12.58 45.31 -8.74
C ILE A 240 13.88 46.10 -8.77
N HIS A 241 15.06 45.43 -8.81
CA HIS A 241 16.36 46.09 -8.89
C HIS A 241 16.46 47.07 -10.07
N ASN A 242 15.85 46.71 -11.18
CA ASN A 242 15.82 47.55 -12.37
C ASN A 242 15.09 48.89 -12.17
N ASN A 243 14.26 49.04 -11.14
CA ASN A 243 13.65 50.31 -10.78
C ASN A 243 14.66 51.29 -10.13
N TYR A 244 15.74 50.75 -9.57
CA TYR A 244 16.80 51.51 -8.91
C TYR A 244 18.03 51.67 -9.82
N TYR A 245 18.52 50.59 -10.37
CA TYR A 245 19.62 50.54 -11.31
C TYR A 245 19.47 49.39 -12.30
N PRO A 246 19.18 49.63 -13.60
CA PRO A 246 19.04 48.55 -14.57
C PRO A 246 20.36 47.82 -14.83
N LEU A 247 20.41 46.49 -14.60
CA LEU A 247 21.57 45.64 -14.85
C LEU A 247 21.58 45.20 -16.32
N ASN A 248 22.08 46.06 -17.20
CA ASN A 248 22.17 45.80 -18.63
C ASN A 248 23.62 45.60 -19.11
N GLY A 249 23.81 45.01 -20.27
CA GLY A 249 25.13 44.80 -20.89
C GLY A 249 26.03 43.94 -20.00
N ALA A 250 27.24 44.40 -19.68
CA ALA A 250 28.18 43.66 -18.85
C ALA A 250 27.68 43.45 -17.40
N HIS A 251 26.85 44.37 -16.88
CA HIS A 251 26.27 44.22 -15.55
C HIS A 251 25.26 43.06 -15.44
N ALA A 252 24.66 42.68 -16.55
CA ALA A 252 23.75 41.50 -16.54
C ALA A 252 24.45 40.18 -16.18
N ALA A 253 25.77 40.08 -16.44
CA ALA A 253 26.55 38.89 -16.12
C ALA A 253 26.78 38.70 -14.61
N ILE A 254 26.64 39.80 -13.84
CA ILE A 254 26.83 39.79 -12.36
C ILE A 254 25.53 40.09 -11.62
N ALA A 255 24.38 39.99 -12.31
CA ALA A 255 23.07 40.36 -11.74
C ALA A 255 22.68 39.53 -10.51
N ASN A 256 23.21 38.33 -10.39
CA ASN A 256 22.96 37.41 -9.28
C ASN A 256 24.11 37.41 -8.23
N ASP A 257 25.17 38.18 -8.45
CA ASP A 257 26.25 38.41 -7.49
C ASP A 257 26.12 39.80 -6.86
N CYS A 258 25.31 39.87 -5.83
CA CYS A 258 25.01 41.10 -5.14
C CYS A 258 26.28 41.76 -4.58
N ALA A 259 27.25 40.98 -4.11
CA ALA A 259 28.48 41.48 -3.52
C ALA A 259 29.41 42.16 -4.53
N ALA A 260 29.32 41.78 -5.80
CA ALA A 260 30.11 42.42 -6.89
C ALA A 260 29.91 43.93 -6.96
N CYS A 261 28.73 44.43 -6.60
CA CYS A 261 28.43 45.88 -6.60
C CYS A 261 28.30 46.44 -5.17
N HIS A 262 27.62 45.68 -4.30
CA HIS A 262 27.27 46.21 -2.98
C HIS A 262 28.37 46.14 -1.95
N ASN A 263 29.30 45.18 -2.09
CA ASN A 263 30.43 44.98 -1.18
C ASN A 263 30.04 45.07 0.32
N GLY A 264 28.85 44.45 0.66
CA GLY A 264 28.29 44.46 2.00
C GLY A 264 27.53 45.71 2.42
N ASN A 265 27.49 46.76 1.57
CA ASN A 265 26.75 48.02 1.83
C ASN A 265 25.60 48.17 0.84
N TYR A 266 24.49 47.60 1.15
CA TYR A 266 23.31 47.57 0.27
C TYR A 266 22.48 48.87 0.31
N ALA A 267 22.66 49.67 1.37
CA ALA A 267 21.89 50.90 1.55
C ALA A 267 22.48 52.12 0.77
N ASN A 268 23.79 52.16 0.54
CA ASN A 268 24.48 53.31 -0.02
C ASN A 268 25.37 52.97 -1.22
N THR A 269 25.00 51.96 -1.99
CA THR A 269 25.74 51.63 -3.22
C THR A 269 25.51 52.73 -4.24
N PRO A 270 26.60 53.31 -4.83
CA PRO A 270 26.48 54.32 -5.85
C PRO A 270 25.72 53.78 -7.07
N ASN A 271 24.87 54.57 -7.70
CA ASN A 271 24.11 54.27 -8.91
C ASN A 271 24.57 55.05 -10.15
N THR A 272 25.80 55.54 -10.12
CA THR A 272 26.42 56.26 -11.23
C THR A 272 27.72 55.62 -11.65
N CYS A 273 28.06 55.67 -12.94
CA CYS A 273 29.31 55.12 -13.47
C CYS A 273 30.56 55.60 -12.77
N ALA A 274 30.58 56.82 -12.31
CA ALA A 274 31.73 57.43 -11.61
C ALA A 274 31.82 57.01 -10.12
N GLY A 275 30.75 56.44 -9.58
CA GLY A 275 30.69 55.97 -8.19
C GLY A 275 31.16 54.54 -7.99
N CYS A 276 31.17 53.74 -9.07
CA CYS A 276 31.65 52.39 -9.10
C CYS A 276 33.02 52.27 -9.75
#